data_3be2eaa390185b18c3007b397b2f17ae
#
_entry.id   3be2eaa390185b18c3007b397b2f17ae
#
_cell.length_a   1.000
_cell.length_b   1.000
_cell.length_c   1.000
_cell.angle_alpha   90.00
_cell.angle_beta   90.00
_cell.angle_gamma   90.00
#
_symmetry.space_group_name_H-M   'P 1'
#
loop_
_entity.id
_entity.type
_entity.pdbx_description
1 polymer ?
#
loop_
_entity_poly.entity_id
_entity_poly.type
_entity_poly.pdbx_seq_one_letter_code
_entity_poly.pdbx_strand_id
1 'polypeptide(L)'
;MLVKITGTLKVSILVILQFYSLVLTAQINISGVVKNQNNQALQNVHIAVFNKPVGTYSDSVGKFTLLASQHDTILFSMIGFESLMLDASEVQRRGSIQLKEVIYSIDQVEITLDKKKQQIPKTFRLGTLKEKKDIYMNRPKGNQVAVYMPHPNLENVYLKTAVFSFSSNFGEKKRNCGKIRVHLFEANPYTKGPGKELLVNDIVRKICPGEKLVEIDLLQEQIKMPIDGVFVGFEFLGEVDRKNNPTLGPYNVWPEYFVTKNKTLPAWTWGKYWGQEWGIERGENALLGLDVIYYE
;
A
#
# COMPACT_ATOMS: atom_id res chain seq x y z
N MET A 1 -22.20 54.79 13.68
CA MET A 1 -20.85 55.38 13.62
C MET A 1 -20.08 54.65 12.51
N LEU A 2 -20.06 55.21 11.29
CA LEU A 2 -19.36 54.61 10.14
C LEU A 2 -17.88 55.06 10.19
N VAL A 3 -16.98 54.12 10.44
CA VAL A 3 -15.52 54.40 10.41
C VAL A 3 -15.14 54.60 8.93
N LYS A 4 -14.79 55.85 8.56
CA LYS A 4 -14.18 56.17 7.26
C LYS A 4 -12.77 55.56 7.23
N ILE A 5 -12.58 54.48 6.54
CA ILE A 5 -11.26 53.88 6.28
C ILE A 5 -10.50 54.85 5.36
N THR A 6 -9.42 55.43 5.86
CA THR A 6 -8.58 56.36 5.13
C THR A 6 -7.91 55.71 3.91
N GLY A 7 -7.61 56.49 2.87
CA GLY A 7 -7.10 55.97 1.59
C GLY A 7 -5.81 55.16 1.73
N THR A 8 -4.94 55.48 2.67
CA THR A 8 -3.69 54.74 3.00
C THR A 8 -3.97 53.35 3.50
N LEU A 9 -5.01 53.13 4.32
CA LEU A 9 -5.40 51.80 4.82
C LEU A 9 -5.96 50.89 3.69
N LYS A 10 -6.68 51.49 2.75
CA LYS A 10 -7.19 50.75 1.56
C LYS A 10 -6.07 50.29 0.65
N VAL A 11 -5.06 51.12 0.42
CA VAL A 11 -3.87 50.76 -0.40
C VAL A 11 -3.05 49.68 0.29
N SER A 12 -2.84 49.75 1.61
CA SER A 12 -2.14 48.70 2.36
C SER A 12 -2.85 47.35 2.33
N ILE A 13 -4.18 47.34 2.47
CA ILE A 13 -4.99 46.11 2.38
C ILE A 13 -4.92 45.52 0.96
N LEU A 14 -4.95 46.34 -0.08
CA LEU A 14 -4.85 45.91 -1.47
C LEU A 14 -3.49 45.28 -1.78
N VAL A 15 -2.41 45.86 -1.27
CA VAL A 15 -1.04 45.35 -1.41
C VAL A 15 -0.87 44.02 -0.65
N ILE A 16 -1.42 43.90 0.55
CA ILE A 16 -1.40 42.65 1.32
C ILE A 16 -2.19 41.56 0.61
N LEU A 17 -3.36 41.85 0.05
CA LEU A 17 -4.16 40.91 -0.75
C LEU A 17 -3.42 40.48 -2.03
N GLN A 18 -2.68 41.37 -2.68
CA GLN A 18 -1.85 41.01 -3.84
C GLN A 18 -0.66 40.12 -3.46
N PHE A 19 -0.03 40.33 -2.29
CA PHE A 19 1.01 39.42 -1.79
C PHE A 19 0.47 38.06 -1.40
N TYR A 20 -0.75 37.94 -0.88
CA TYR A 20 -1.39 36.64 -0.60
C TYR A 20 -1.75 35.86 -1.87
N SER A 21 -2.02 36.53 -2.98
CA SER A 21 -2.32 35.86 -4.25
C SER A 21 -1.09 35.29 -4.96
N LEU A 22 0.12 35.70 -4.60
CA LEU A 22 1.38 35.22 -5.19
C LEU A 22 1.89 33.90 -4.61
N VAL A 23 1.26 33.34 -3.57
CA VAL A 23 1.63 32.05 -2.97
C VAL A 23 0.78 30.87 -3.51
N LEU A 24 0.03 31.07 -4.58
CA LEU A 24 -0.59 29.97 -5.31
C LEU A 24 0.54 29.20 -6.03
N THR A 25 1.05 28.15 -5.36
CA THR A 25 1.94 27.18 -6.00
C THR A 25 1.16 26.58 -7.18
N ALA A 26 1.55 26.98 -8.39
CA ALA A 26 0.94 26.47 -9.59
C ALA A 26 1.15 24.96 -9.65
N GLN A 27 0.06 24.20 -9.51
CA GLN A 27 0.08 22.76 -9.75
C GLN A 27 0.13 22.52 -11.26
N ILE A 28 0.97 21.61 -11.66
CA ILE A 28 1.14 21.18 -13.05
C ILE A 28 0.77 19.71 -13.20
N ASN A 29 0.27 19.33 -14.35
CA ASN A 29 0.09 17.94 -14.72
C ASN A 29 1.42 17.36 -15.19
N ILE A 30 2.00 16.49 -14.38
CA ILE A 30 3.19 15.73 -14.72
C ILE A 30 2.73 14.41 -15.33
N SER A 31 3.24 14.09 -16.52
CA SER A 31 2.90 12.84 -17.20
C SER A 31 4.15 12.16 -17.74
N GLY A 32 4.08 10.84 -17.88
CA GLY A 32 5.17 10.05 -18.43
C GLY A 32 4.81 8.59 -18.57
N VAL A 33 5.83 7.78 -18.87
CA VAL A 33 5.73 6.32 -18.99
C VAL A 33 6.76 5.68 -18.09
N VAL A 34 6.36 4.69 -17.28
CA VAL A 34 7.29 3.90 -16.45
C VAL A 34 7.59 2.57 -17.14
N LYS A 35 8.86 2.21 -17.16
CA LYS A 35 9.37 1.00 -17.81
C LYS A 35 10.42 0.31 -16.93
N ASN A 36 10.67 -0.98 -17.20
CA ASN A 36 11.84 -1.67 -16.64
C ASN A 36 13.10 -1.43 -17.53
N GLN A 37 14.23 -2.04 -17.13
CA GLN A 37 15.51 -1.95 -17.83
C GLN A 37 15.46 -2.55 -19.26
N ASN A 38 14.49 -3.45 -19.52
CA ASN A 38 14.27 -4.07 -20.83
C ASN A 38 13.27 -3.26 -21.70
N ASN A 39 12.98 -2.00 -21.34
CA ASN A 39 11.99 -1.14 -21.99
C ASN A 39 10.55 -1.66 -21.99
N GLN A 40 10.22 -2.64 -21.16
CA GLN A 40 8.87 -3.14 -20.99
C GLN A 40 8.08 -2.19 -20.07
N ALA A 41 6.84 -1.89 -20.43
CA ALA A 41 5.96 -1.05 -19.64
C ALA A 41 5.63 -1.69 -18.30
N LEU A 42 5.68 -0.92 -17.23
CA LEU A 42 5.34 -1.36 -15.88
C LEU A 42 3.96 -0.85 -15.50
N GLN A 43 3.03 -1.76 -15.26
CA GLN A 43 1.67 -1.48 -14.79
C GLN A 43 1.61 -1.44 -13.27
N ASN A 44 0.72 -0.61 -12.72
CA ASN A 44 0.48 -0.47 -11.27
C ASN A 44 1.70 0.03 -10.47
N VAL A 45 2.64 0.72 -11.08
CA VAL A 45 3.69 1.41 -10.33
C VAL A 45 3.04 2.45 -9.43
N HIS A 46 3.33 2.44 -8.13
CA HIS A 46 2.92 3.45 -7.18
C HIS A 46 3.73 4.72 -7.43
N ILE A 47 3.05 5.81 -7.76
CA ILE A 47 3.65 7.10 -8.10
C ILE A 47 3.02 8.15 -7.21
N ALA A 48 3.79 8.72 -6.29
CA ALA A 48 3.27 9.60 -5.27
C ALA A 48 4.15 10.84 -5.08
N VAL A 49 3.53 11.94 -4.68
CA VAL A 49 4.26 13.10 -4.18
C VAL A 49 4.75 12.76 -2.77
N PHE A 50 6.07 12.79 -2.57
CA PHE A 50 6.69 12.46 -1.31
C PHE A 50 6.16 13.34 -0.17
N ASN A 51 5.82 12.73 0.97
CA ASN A 51 5.22 13.36 2.15
C ASN A 51 3.86 14.06 1.90
N LYS A 52 3.16 13.77 0.79
CA LYS A 52 1.82 14.31 0.51
C LYS A 52 0.82 13.19 0.21
N PRO A 53 -0.49 13.42 0.49
CA PRO A 53 -1.55 12.45 0.20
C PRO A 53 -2.00 12.54 -1.27
N VAL A 54 -1.05 12.64 -2.20
CA VAL A 54 -1.30 12.80 -3.64
C VAL A 54 -0.51 11.74 -4.39
N GLY A 55 -1.19 11.01 -5.27
CA GLY A 55 -0.54 9.96 -6.05
C GLY A 55 -1.43 9.38 -7.15
N THR A 56 -0.84 8.49 -7.92
CA THR A 56 -1.47 7.77 -9.03
C THR A 56 -0.77 6.41 -9.23
N TYR A 57 -1.30 5.60 -10.14
CA TYR A 57 -0.63 4.39 -10.63
C TYR A 57 -0.44 4.47 -12.14
N SER A 58 0.61 3.82 -12.63
CA SER A 58 0.77 3.61 -14.06
C SER A 58 -0.29 2.62 -14.59
N ASP A 59 -0.78 2.87 -15.80
CA ASP A 59 -1.74 2.02 -16.50
C ASP A 59 -1.07 0.80 -17.16
N SER A 60 -1.83 0.01 -17.94
CA SER A 60 -1.35 -1.21 -18.61
C SER A 60 -0.24 -0.98 -19.64
N VAL A 61 -0.06 0.25 -20.09
CA VAL A 61 1.03 0.65 -21.01
C VAL A 61 2.09 1.52 -20.33
N GLY A 62 2.09 1.50 -18.99
CA GLY A 62 3.04 2.23 -18.14
C GLY A 62 2.79 3.73 -18.02
N LYS A 63 1.74 4.28 -18.65
CA LYS A 63 1.45 5.71 -18.60
C LYS A 63 0.88 6.13 -17.27
N PHE A 64 1.24 7.34 -16.87
CA PHE A 64 0.69 7.98 -15.67
C PHE A 64 0.48 9.48 -15.89
N THR A 65 -0.39 10.06 -15.08
CA THR A 65 -0.56 11.51 -14.91
C THR A 65 -0.74 11.80 -13.44
N LEU A 66 -0.02 12.80 -12.92
CA LEU A 66 -0.03 13.20 -11.53
C LEU A 66 -0.06 14.71 -11.43
N LEU A 67 -0.93 15.24 -10.56
CA LEU A 67 -0.97 16.67 -10.26
C LEU A 67 0.04 16.96 -9.12
N ALA A 68 1.04 17.80 -9.39
CA ALA A 68 2.08 18.14 -8.41
C ALA A 68 2.60 19.56 -8.63
N SER A 69 3.31 20.10 -7.65
CA SER A 69 4.10 21.32 -7.82
C SER A 69 5.41 20.99 -8.54
N GLN A 70 5.96 21.97 -9.26
CA GLN A 70 7.25 21.82 -9.96
C GLN A 70 8.42 21.46 -9.02
N HIS A 71 8.32 21.86 -7.74
CA HIS A 71 9.33 21.62 -6.71
C HIS A 71 9.07 20.38 -5.86
N ASP A 72 8.04 19.59 -6.18
CA ASP A 72 7.74 18.36 -5.46
C ASP A 72 8.72 17.26 -5.85
N THR A 73 9.02 16.39 -4.89
CA THR A 73 9.73 15.14 -5.14
C THR A 73 8.70 14.04 -5.42
N ILE A 74 8.87 13.32 -6.51
CA ILE A 74 8.00 12.22 -6.94
C ILE A 74 8.68 10.90 -6.62
N LEU A 75 8.01 10.08 -5.83
CA LEU A 75 8.38 8.71 -5.49
C LEU A 75 7.76 7.75 -6.51
N PHE A 76 8.57 6.89 -7.08
CA PHE A 76 8.17 5.72 -7.88
C PHE A 76 8.54 4.48 -7.10
N SER A 77 7.58 3.60 -6.83
CA SER A 77 7.83 2.33 -6.15
C SER A 77 6.97 1.19 -6.69
N MET A 78 7.55 0.01 -6.74
CA MET A 78 6.90 -1.22 -7.13
C MET A 78 7.64 -2.39 -6.50
N ILE A 79 6.91 -3.43 -6.06
CA ILE A 79 7.52 -4.66 -5.53
C ILE A 79 8.40 -5.27 -6.61
N GLY A 80 9.59 -5.71 -6.24
CA GLY A 80 10.59 -6.26 -7.16
C GLY A 80 11.48 -5.20 -7.82
N PHE A 81 11.28 -3.91 -7.55
CA PHE A 81 12.06 -2.81 -8.12
C PHE A 81 12.65 -1.90 -7.05
N GLU A 82 13.80 -1.31 -7.34
CA GLU A 82 14.38 -0.24 -6.53
C GLU A 82 13.47 0.99 -6.58
N SER A 83 13.14 1.55 -5.41
CA SER A 83 12.38 2.80 -5.36
C SER A 83 13.22 3.95 -5.90
N LEU A 84 12.59 4.83 -6.68
CA LEU A 84 13.23 5.98 -7.32
C LEU A 84 12.55 7.28 -6.90
N MET A 85 13.32 8.27 -6.52
CA MET A 85 12.84 9.62 -6.23
C MET A 85 13.44 10.60 -7.23
N LEU A 86 12.60 11.44 -7.83
CA LEU A 86 13.00 12.48 -8.78
C LEU A 86 12.23 13.76 -8.52
N ASP A 87 12.83 14.89 -8.84
CA ASP A 87 12.10 16.17 -8.85
C ASP A 87 11.03 16.16 -9.95
N ALA A 88 9.89 16.77 -9.67
CA ALA A 88 8.76 16.84 -10.59
C ALA A 88 9.15 17.44 -11.96
N SER A 89 10.00 18.48 -11.96
CA SER A 89 10.56 19.09 -13.16
C SER A 89 11.40 18.09 -13.98
N GLU A 90 12.15 17.24 -13.32
CA GLU A 90 12.95 16.21 -13.98
C GLU A 90 12.08 15.11 -14.59
N VAL A 91 11.04 14.66 -13.87
CA VAL A 91 10.05 13.72 -14.38
C VAL A 91 9.41 14.25 -15.65
N GLN A 92 8.98 15.52 -15.65
CA GLN A 92 8.38 16.18 -16.80
C GLN A 92 9.35 16.27 -18.00
N ARG A 93 10.61 16.61 -17.74
CA ARG A 93 11.64 16.71 -18.77
C ARG A 93 11.99 15.36 -19.41
N ARG A 94 12.06 14.30 -18.59
CA ARG A 94 12.40 12.95 -19.05
C ARG A 94 11.28 12.29 -19.86
N GLY A 95 10.03 12.44 -19.42
CA GLY A 95 8.86 11.80 -20.01
C GLY A 95 8.84 10.27 -19.95
N SER A 96 9.99 9.63 -19.75
CA SER A 96 10.13 8.18 -19.55
C SER A 96 10.98 7.91 -18.32
N ILE A 97 10.46 7.11 -17.40
CA ILE A 97 11.09 6.74 -16.13
C ILE A 97 11.41 5.25 -16.17
N GLN A 98 12.65 4.91 -15.90
CA GLN A 98 13.10 3.53 -15.85
C GLN A 98 13.33 3.10 -14.42
N LEU A 99 12.68 2.01 -14.00
CA LEU A 99 12.94 1.36 -12.71
C LEU A 99 13.90 0.20 -12.89
N LYS A 100 14.77 0.02 -11.91
CA LYS A 100 15.75 -1.05 -11.84
C LYS A 100 15.20 -2.19 -11.01
N GLU A 101 15.26 -3.41 -11.54
CA GLU A 101 14.88 -4.60 -10.81
C GLU A 101 15.81 -4.84 -9.62
N VAL A 102 15.24 -5.22 -8.47
CA VAL A 102 16.04 -5.65 -7.32
C VAL A 102 16.47 -7.09 -7.57
N ILE A 103 17.78 -7.29 -7.67
CA ILE A 103 18.34 -8.64 -7.72
C ILE A 103 18.45 -9.12 -6.28
N TYR A 104 17.50 -9.94 -5.83
CA TYR A 104 17.66 -10.67 -4.58
C TYR A 104 18.58 -11.85 -4.86
N SER A 105 19.77 -11.86 -4.25
CA SER A 105 20.49 -13.11 -4.05
C SER A 105 19.67 -13.91 -3.03
N ILE A 106 18.84 -14.82 -3.52
CA ILE A 106 18.29 -15.86 -2.65
C ILE A 106 19.51 -16.66 -2.21
N ASP A 107 19.93 -16.50 -0.96
CA ASP A 107 20.76 -17.54 -0.35
C ASP A 107 19.95 -18.82 -0.51
N GLN A 108 20.42 -19.65 -1.40
CA GLN A 108 19.78 -20.92 -1.72
C GLN A 108 19.75 -21.69 -0.41
N VAL A 109 18.61 -21.65 0.28
CA VAL A 109 18.37 -22.53 1.43
C VAL A 109 18.31 -23.92 0.81
N GLU A 110 19.47 -24.57 0.72
CA GLU A 110 19.51 -26.01 0.56
C GLU A 110 18.75 -26.57 1.76
N ILE A 111 17.49 -26.92 1.55
CA ILE A 111 16.80 -27.82 2.46
C ILE A 111 17.51 -29.15 2.27
N THR A 112 18.62 -29.35 2.94
CA THR A 112 19.21 -30.66 3.15
C THR A 112 18.18 -31.41 3.98
N LEU A 113 17.25 -32.05 3.29
CA LEU A 113 16.38 -33.05 3.86
C LEU A 113 17.30 -34.16 4.39
N ASP A 114 17.65 -34.04 5.65
CA ASP A 114 18.29 -35.15 6.36
C ASP A 114 17.29 -36.29 6.30
N LYS A 115 17.57 -37.28 5.45
CA LYS A 115 16.68 -38.41 5.10
C LYS A 115 16.25 -39.26 6.30
N LYS A 116 16.61 -38.87 7.53
CA LYS A 116 16.39 -39.66 8.75
C LYS A 116 15.20 -39.29 9.61
N LYS A 117 14.52 -38.12 9.39
CA LYS A 117 13.23 -37.83 10.02
C LYS A 117 12.32 -37.19 8.98
N GLN A 118 11.24 -37.84 8.59
CA GLN A 118 10.12 -37.18 7.91
C GLN A 118 9.53 -36.19 8.91
N GLN A 119 10.01 -34.94 8.87
CA GLN A 119 9.41 -33.85 9.65
C GLN A 119 8.04 -33.57 9.06
N ILE A 120 7.00 -33.80 9.86
CA ILE A 120 5.63 -33.50 9.45
C ILE A 120 5.41 -32.01 9.60
N PRO A 121 5.10 -31.29 8.52
CA PRO A 121 4.86 -29.86 8.60
C PRO A 121 3.59 -29.59 9.40
N LYS A 122 3.69 -28.69 10.37
CA LYS A 122 2.57 -28.19 11.15
C LYS A 122 2.22 -26.78 10.69
N THR A 123 0.93 -26.47 10.71
CA THR A 123 0.42 -25.14 10.30
C THR A 123 -0.44 -24.55 11.41
N PHE A 124 -0.29 -23.27 11.70
CA PHE A 124 -1.22 -22.55 12.54
C PHE A 124 -1.39 -21.11 12.04
N ARG A 125 -2.45 -20.45 12.49
CA ARG A 125 -2.80 -19.10 12.06
C ARG A 125 -2.44 -18.07 13.12
N LEU A 126 -1.71 -17.04 12.71
CA LEU A 126 -1.50 -15.79 13.44
C LEU A 126 -2.58 -14.78 13.04
N GLY A 127 -2.79 -13.77 13.89
CA GLY A 127 -3.78 -12.70 13.66
C GLY A 127 -5.19 -13.10 14.01
N THR A 128 -6.15 -12.27 13.65
CA THR A 128 -7.53 -12.37 14.12
C THR A 128 -8.51 -12.26 12.97
N LEU A 129 -9.25 -13.34 12.70
CA LEU A 129 -10.32 -13.39 11.70
C LEU A 129 -11.70 -13.65 12.28
N LYS A 130 -11.76 -14.13 13.53
CA LYS A 130 -13.00 -14.60 14.20
C LYS A 130 -13.58 -13.60 15.20
N GLU A 131 -12.93 -12.47 15.41
CA GLU A 131 -13.43 -11.45 16.30
C GLU A 131 -14.75 -10.84 15.83
N LYS A 132 -15.50 -10.24 16.78
CA LYS A 132 -16.72 -9.51 16.46
C LYS A 132 -16.36 -8.37 15.49
N LYS A 133 -17.03 -8.39 14.36
CA LYS A 133 -16.87 -7.40 13.30
C LYS A 133 -17.61 -6.14 13.72
N ASP A 134 -16.88 -5.13 14.17
CA ASP A 134 -17.50 -3.94 14.72
C ASP A 134 -17.76 -2.86 13.67
N ILE A 135 -16.87 -2.70 12.69
CA ILE A 135 -16.93 -1.63 11.70
C ILE A 135 -16.41 -2.12 10.36
N TYR A 136 -16.96 -1.55 9.29
CA TYR A 136 -16.40 -1.65 7.94
C TYR A 136 -15.52 -0.42 7.70
N MET A 137 -14.31 -0.66 7.24
CA MET A 137 -13.44 0.42 6.79
C MET A 137 -13.34 0.37 5.27
N ASN A 138 -13.63 1.49 4.64
CA ASN A 138 -13.30 1.71 3.24
C ASN A 138 -12.17 2.73 3.15
N ARG A 139 -11.28 2.52 2.21
CA ARG A 139 -10.14 3.41 2.01
C ARG A 139 -10.05 3.77 0.53
N PRO A 140 -9.69 5.01 0.22
CA PRO A 140 -9.50 5.42 -1.17
C PRO A 140 -8.28 4.73 -1.79
N LYS A 141 -8.23 4.76 -3.10
CA LYS A 141 -7.08 4.33 -3.90
C LYS A 141 -5.78 4.94 -3.37
N GLY A 142 -4.72 4.13 -3.27
CA GLY A 142 -3.42 4.54 -2.74
C GLY A 142 -3.27 4.41 -1.23
N ASN A 143 -4.31 3.94 -0.54
CA ASN A 143 -4.21 3.62 0.88
C ASN A 143 -3.61 2.24 1.08
N GLN A 144 -2.67 2.14 2.01
CA GLN A 144 -2.07 0.90 2.47
C GLN A 144 -2.46 0.65 3.91
N VAL A 145 -2.73 -0.61 4.23
CA VAL A 145 -3.07 -1.07 5.59
C VAL A 145 -2.20 -2.28 5.89
N ALA A 146 -1.60 -2.34 7.07
CA ALA A 146 -0.79 -3.46 7.51
C ALA A 146 -1.04 -3.79 8.99
N VAL A 147 -0.99 -5.07 9.32
CA VAL A 147 -1.19 -5.58 10.69
C VAL A 147 0.01 -6.41 11.09
N TYR A 148 0.50 -6.14 12.30
CA TYR A 148 1.63 -6.86 12.87
C TYR A 148 1.27 -8.30 13.25
N MET A 149 2.11 -9.24 12.86
CA MET A 149 2.05 -10.67 13.21
C MET A 149 3.33 -11.03 13.98
N PRO A 150 3.23 -11.31 15.29
CA PRO A 150 4.41 -11.65 16.10
C PRO A 150 5.01 -13.00 15.67
N HIS A 151 6.33 -13.12 15.78
CA HIS A 151 6.99 -14.40 15.57
C HIS A 151 6.60 -15.39 16.69
N PRO A 152 6.22 -16.63 16.37
CA PRO A 152 5.69 -17.58 17.34
C PRO A 152 6.77 -18.20 18.26
N ASN A 153 8.02 -17.78 18.14
CA ASN A 153 9.18 -18.32 18.87
C ASN A 153 9.42 -19.83 18.62
N LEU A 154 9.18 -20.26 17.40
CA LEU A 154 9.47 -21.61 16.90
C LEU A 154 10.61 -21.55 15.88
N GLU A 155 11.33 -22.67 15.71
CA GLU A 155 12.37 -22.76 14.69
C GLU A 155 11.77 -23.01 13.29
N ASN A 156 12.48 -22.57 12.26
CA ASN A 156 12.16 -22.86 10.86
C ASN A 156 10.70 -22.55 10.48
N VAL A 157 10.22 -21.36 10.87
CA VAL A 157 8.90 -20.86 10.53
C VAL A 157 8.94 -20.17 9.17
N TYR A 158 8.02 -20.56 8.27
CA TYR A 158 7.85 -19.96 6.95
C TYR A 158 6.44 -19.43 6.78
N LEU A 159 6.30 -18.37 5.99
CA LEU A 159 5.00 -17.80 5.65
C LEU A 159 4.30 -18.73 4.65
N LYS A 160 3.03 -19.04 4.91
CA LYS A 160 2.26 -19.98 4.09
C LYS A 160 1.13 -19.31 3.34
N THR A 161 0.25 -18.58 4.04
CA THR A 161 -0.95 -17.98 3.44
C THR A 161 -1.29 -16.68 4.12
N ALA A 162 -1.38 -15.59 3.37
CA ALA A 162 -1.97 -14.35 3.87
C ALA A 162 -3.48 -14.40 3.71
N VAL A 163 -4.22 -13.98 4.74
CA VAL A 163 -5.68 -14.09 4.79
C VAL A 163 -6.29 -12.74 5.10
N PHE A 164 -7.21 -12.30 4.25
CA PHE A 164 -7.87 -11.00 4.34
C PHE A 164 -9.37 -11.18 4.48
N SER A 165 -9.98 -10.45 5.43
CA SER A 165 -11.43 -10.49 5.64
C SER A 165 -12.07 -9.23 5.08
N PHE A 166 -12.90 -9.40 4.03
CA PHE A 166 -13.62 -8.31 3.38
C PHE A 166 -15.12 -8.37 3.65
N SER A 167 -15.77 -7.20 3.58
CA SER A 167 -17.21 -7.10 3.66
C SER A 167 -17.86 -7.65 2.39
N SER A 168 -18.98 -8.36 2.55
CA SER A 168 -19.84 -8.74 1.42
C SER A 168 -20.95 -7.74 1.14
N ASN A 169 -21.12 -6.76 2.04
CA ASN A 169 -22.17 -5.75 1.93
C ASN A 169 -21.65 -4.62 1.04
N PHE A 170 -22.12 -4.62 -0.17
CA PHE A 170 -21.86 -3.58 -1.14
C PHE A 170 -22.90 -2.51 -1.02
N GLY A 171 -22.48 -1.27 -1.02
CA GLY A 171 -23.35 -0.17 -1.39
C GLY A 171 -24.04 -0.44 -2.75
N GLU A 172 -24.89 0.43 -3.16
CA GLU A 172 -25.85 0.26 -4.28
C GLU A 172 -25.29 -0.23 -5.63
N LYS A 173 -23.96 -0.29 -5.80
CA LYS A 173 -23.29 -0.73 -7.04
C LYS A 173 -22.63 -2.09 -6.91
N LYS A 174 -23.43 -3.14 -6.73
CA LYS A 174 -23.01 -4.56 -6.64
C LYS A 174 -22.25 -5.15 -7.86
N ARG A 175 -21.69 -4.34 -8.74
CA ARG A 175 -21.14 -4.80 -10.03
C ARG A 175 -19.63 -4.74 -10.17
N ASN A 176 -18.97 -3.88 -9.41
CA ASN A 176 -17.54 -3.64 -9.54
C ASN A 176 -16.74 -4.54 -8.60
N CYS A 177 -15.49 -4.79 -8.97
CA CYS A 177 -14.51 -5.49 -8.16
C CYS A 177 -13.45 -4.48 -7.72
N GLY A 178 -12.80 -4.71 -6.57
CA GLY A 178 -11.61 -3.96 -6.18
C GLY A 178 -10.33 -4.70 -6.54
N LYS A 179 -9.25 -3.98 -6.73
CA LYS A 179 -7.91 -4.55 -6.80
C LYS A 179 -7.12 -4.19 -5.56
N ILE A 180 -6.46 -5.17 -4.99
CA ILE A 180 -5.47 -4.97 -3.95
C ILE A 180 -4.12 -5.49 -4.41
N ARG A 181 -3.05 -4.88 -3.92
CA ARG A 181 -1.69 -5.43 -3.90
C ARG A 181 -1.43 -5.95 -2.51
N VAL A 182 -0.89 -7.16 -2.40
CA VAL A 182 -0.47 -7.75 -1.13
C VAL A 182 0.90 -7.21 -0.75
N HIS A 183 1.10 -6.95 0.53
CA HIS A 183 2.37 -6.53 1.09
C HIS A 183 2.75 -7.40 2.29
N LEU A 184 4.04 -7.68 2.40
CA LEU A 184 4.65 -8.32 3.55
C LEU A 184 5.88 -7.52 3.94
N PHE A 185 5.87 -6.90 5.12
CA PHE A 185 7.01 -6.10 5.56
C PHE A 185 7.68 -6.73 6.77
N GLU A 186 9.00 -6.58 6.85
CA GLU A 186 9.71 -6.79 8.12
C GLU A 186 9.17 -5.82 9.17
N ALA A 187 9.18 -6.22 10.44
CA ALA A 187 8.96 -5.28 11.52
C ALA A 187 10.19 -4.38 11.67
N ASN A 188 10.00 -3.06 11.56
CA ASN A 188 11.09 -2.13 11.77
C ASN A 188 11.45 -2.05 13.26
N PRO A 189 12.69 -2.38 13.67
CA PRO A 189 13.06 -2.45 15.08
C PRO A 189 13.02 -1.09 15.78
N TYR A 190 13.12 0.02 15.06
CA TYR A 190 13.14 1.38 15.61
C TYR A 190 11.74 1.98 15.69
N THR A 191 11.00 1.98 14.60
CA THR A 191 9.65 2.58 14.52
C THR A 191 8.56 1.64 15.04
N LYS A 192 8.85 0.33 15.15
CA LYS A 192 7.90 -0.75 15.44
C LYS A 192 6.77 -0.87 14.40
N GLY A 193 6.89 -0.18 13.29
CA GLY A 193 5.97 -0.20 12.15
C GLY A 193 6.47 -1.07 11.00
N PRO A 194 5.75 -1.05 9.85
CA PRO A 194 6.21 -1.70 8.63
C PRO A 194 7.56 -1.16 8.16
N GLY A 195 8.49 -2.06 7.87
CA GLY A 195 9.84 -1.78 7.40
C GLY A 195 10.02 -2.13 5.93
N LYS A 196 11.06 -2.93 5.64
CA LYS A 196 11.39 -3.37 4.28
C LYS A 196 10.35 -4.37 3.76
N GLU A 197 10.00 -4.25 2.47
CA GLU A 197 9.17 -5.23 1.76
C GLU A 197 9.90 -6.58 1.62
N LEU A 198 9.20 -7.66 1.91
CA LEU A 198 9.70 -9.04 1.83
C LEU A 198 9.34 -9.73 0.52
N LEU A 199 8.25 -9.30 -0.12
CA LEU A 199 7.85 -9.85 -1.42
C LEU A 199 8.82 -9.40 -2.51
N VAL A 200 9.17 -10.33 -3.38
CA VAL A 200 9.93 -10.09 -4.61
C VAL A 200 9.00 -9.94 -5.80
N ASN A 201 7.89 -10.70 -5.78
CA ASN A 201 6.90 -10.70 -6.85
C ASN A 201 5.71 -9.82 -6.48
N ASP A 202 5.23 -9.01 -7.43
CA ASP A 202 4.03 -8.17 -7.26
C ASP A 202 2.76 -9.03 -7.28
N ILE A 203 2.16 -9.26 -6.12
CA ILE A 203 0.95 -10.06 -5.99
C ILE A 203 -0.27 -9.14 -5.99
N VAL A 204 -0.93 -9.05 -7.13
CA VAL A 204 -2.18 -8.27 -7.29
C VAL A 204 -3.37 -9.21 -7.35
N ARG A 205 -4.35 -8.99 -6.46
CA ARG A 205 -5.58 -9.77 -6.39
C ARG A 205 -6.80 -8.90 -6.69
N LYS A 206 -7.67 -9.37 -7.58
CA LYS A 206 -8.99 -8.81 -7.82
C LYS A 206 -9.98 -9.46 -6.87
N ILE A 207 -10.77 -8.65 -6.17
CA ILE A 207 -11.77 -9.07 -5.20
C ILE A 207 -13.13 -8.60 -5.69
N CYS A 208 -14.03 -9.54 -5.88
CA CYS A 208 -15.37 -9.27 -6.40
C CYS A 208 -16.44 -9.43 -5.32
N PRO A 209 -17.65 -8.89 -5.57
CA PRO A 209 -18.78 -9.04 -4.67
C PRO A 209 -19.04 -10.50 -4.28
N GLY A 210 -19.15 -10.76 -2.95
CA GLY A 210 -19.37 -12.10 -2.39
C GLY A 210 -18.12 -12.77 -1.84
N GLU A 211 -16.92 -12.33 -2.21
CA GLU A 211 -15.67 -12.83 -1.63
C GLU A 211 -15.48 -12.20 -0.25
N LYS A 212 -15.71 -12.98 0.82
CA LYS A 212 -15.60 -12.52 2.22
C LYS A 212 -14.23 -12.80 2.81
N LEU A 213 -13.64 -13.89 2.40
CA LEU A 213 -12.32 -14.34 2.84
C LEU A 213 -11.47 -14.58 1.60
N VAL A 214 -10.34 -13.90 1.54
CA VAL A 214 -9.39 -14.01 0.43
C VAL A 214 -8.10 -14.57 0.98
N GLU A 215 -7.69 -15.71 0.45
CA GLU A 215 -6.47 -16.40 0.80
C GLU A 215 -5.46 -16.28 -0.33
N ILE A 216 -4.24 -15.89 0.01
CA ILE A 216 -3.12 -15.72 -0.92
C ILE A 216 -2.02 -16.69 -0.52
N ASP A 217 -1.73 -17.64 -1.38
CA ASP A 217 -0.64 -18.59 -1.18
C ASP A 217 0.71 -17.88 -1.29
N LEU A 218 1.55 -18.06 -0.28
CA LEU A 218 2.89 -17.48 -0.17
C LEU A 218 4.00 -18.53 -0.22
N LEU A 219 3.66 -19.82 -0.34
CA LEU A 219 4.67 -20.90 -0.29
C LEU A 219 5.72 -20.77 -1.40
N GLN A 220 5.32 -20.27 -2.57
CA GLN A 220 6.24 -20.07 -3.68
C GLN A 220 7.29 -18.97 -3.41
N GLU A 221 6.97 -18.04 -2.51
CA GLU A 221 7.88 -16.95 -2.12
C GLU A 221 8.98 -17.41 -1.16
N GLN A 222 8.82 -18.60 -0.53
CA GLN A 222 9.78 -19.23 0.39
C GLN A 222 10.29 -18.30 1.51
N ILE A 223 9.43 -17.42 2.00
CA ILE A 223 9.81 -16.41 3.00
C ILE A 223 9.90 -17.05 4.38
N LYS A 224 11.11 -17.11 4.94
CA LYS A 224 11.30 -17.42 6.34
C LYS A 224 10.83 -16.24 7.20
N MET A 225 10.04 -16.52 8.23
CA MET A 225 9.50 -15.46 9.09
C MET A 225 10.62 -14.80 9.90
N PRO A 226 10.80 -13.46 9.81
CA PRO A 226 11.77 -12.74 10.62
C PRO A 226 11.48 -12.85 12.11
N ILE A 227 12.52 -12.92 12.94
CA ILE A 227 12.37 -13.10 14.40
C ILE A 227 11.63 -11.96 15.08
N ASP A 228 11.71 -10.74 14.55
CA ASP A 228 10.96 -9.58 15.03
C ASP A 228 9.50 -9.57 14.58
N GLY A 229 9.07 -10.60 13.83
CA GLY A 229 7.73 -10.69 13.26
C GLY A 229 7.61 -10.00 11.91
N VAL A 230 6.40 -10.02 11.35
CA VAL A 230 6.09 -9.44 10.04
C VAL A 230 4.83 -8.59 10.10
N PHE A 231 4.71 -7.67 9.16
CA PHE A 231 3.46 -6.99 8.87
C PHE A 231 2.84 -7.61 7.62
N VAL A 232 1.59 -8.05 7.73
CA VAL A 232 0.77 -8.48 6.60
C VAL A 232 -0.16 -7.33 6.24
N GLY A 233 -0.19 -6.96 4.98
CA GLY A 233 -0.96 -5.80 4.55
C GLY A 233 -1.43 -5.86 3.11
N PHE A 234 -2.14 -4.83 2.71
CA PHE A 234 -2.57 -4.64 1.34
C PHE A 234 -2.65 -3.15 0.98
N GLU A 235 -2.52 -2.87 -0.30
CA GLU A 235 -2.67 -1.56 -0.91
C GLU A 235 -3.89 -1.55 -1.84
N PHE A 236 -4.70 -0.49 -1.78
CA PHE A 236 -5.85 -0.33 -2.68
C PHE A 236 -5.41 0.27 -4.01
N LEU A 237 -5.52 -0.52 -5.08
CA LEU A 237 -5.19 -0.10 -6.44
C LEU A 237 -6.37 0.54 -7.18
N GLY A 238 -7.58 0.46 -6.62
CA GLY A 238 -8.80 1.05 -7.17
C GLY A 238 -9.82 0.01 -7.62
N GLU A 239 -10.98 0.51 -8.09
CA GLU A 239 -12.07 -0.31 -8.59
C GLU A 239 -11.92 -0.63 -10.08
N VAL A 240 -12.38 -1.81 -10.45
CA VAL A 240 -12.47 -2.27 -11.84
C VAL A 240 -13.81 -2.93 -12.10
N ASP A 241 -14.27 -2.91 -13.34
CA ASP A 241 -15.40 -3.72 -13.76
C ASP A 241 -15.03 -5.21 -13.80
N ARG A 242 -15.99 -6.08 -14.13
CA ARG A 242 -15.71 -7.52 -14.25
C ARG A 242 -14.70 -7.87 -15.35
N LYS A 243 -14.52 -6.99 -16.34
CA LYS A 243 -13.56 -7.14 -17.45
C LYS A 243 -12.19 -6.51 -17.15
N ASN A 244 -11.97 -6.03 -15.92
CA ASN A 244 -10.76 -5.34 -15.45
C ASN A 244 -10.56 -3.91 -15.99
N ASN A 245 -11.57 -3.28 -16.59
CA ASN A 245 -11.45 -1.87 -16.96
C ASN A 245 -11.58 -0.99 -15.70
N PRO A 246 -10.75 0.05 -15.54
CA PRO A 246 -10.88 1.00 -14.46
C PRO A 246 -12.28 1.64 -14.44
N THR A 247 -12.88 1.75 -13.29
CA THR A 247 -14.15 2.46 -13.13
C THR A 247 -13.88 3.90 -12.75
N LEU A 248 -14.53 4.82 -13.49
CA LEU A 248 -14.48 6.25 -13.20
C LEU A 248 -15.52 6.57 -12.12
N GLY A 249 -15.15 6.53 -10.87
CA GLY A 249 -15.97 6.96 -9.76
C GLY A 249 -15.21 7.89 -8.83
N PRO A 250 -15.83 8.95 -8.28
CA PRO A 250 -15.14 9.88 -7.37
C PRO A 250 -14.72 9.22 -6.06
N TYR A 251 -15.29 8.04 -5.76
CA TYR A 251 -15.02 7.29 -4.53
C TYR A 251 -14.73 5.82 -4.87
N ASN A 252 -13.52 5.55 -5.36
CA ASN A 252 -13.00 4.19 -5.51
C ASN A 252 -12.60 3.65 -4.13
N VAL A 253 -13.58 3.21 -3.35
CA VAL A 253 -13.42 2.83 -1.93
C VAL A 253 -13.60 1.33 -1.68
N TRP A 254 -13.60 0.53 -2.72
CA TRP A 254 -13.78 -0.90 -2.61
C TRP A 254 -12.46 -1.67 -2.80
N PRO A 255 -12.20 -2.77 -2.09
CA PRO A 255 -13.08 -3.48 -1.14
C PRO A 255 -13.07 -2.87 0.27
N GLU A 256 -14.21 -3.00 0.96
CA GLU A 256 -14.30 -2.71 2.39
C GLU A 256 -13.73 -3.89 3.20
N TYR A 257 -12.92 -3.60 4.20
CA TYR A 257 -12.38 -4.61 5.10
C TYR A 257 -12.94 -4.46 6.51
N PHE A 258 -12.94 -5.56 7.26
CA PHE A 258 -13.40 -5.54 8.63
C PHE A 258 -12.32 -5.09 9.59
N VAL A 259 -12.73 -4.36 10.62
CA VAL A 259 -11.92 -4.02 11.78
C VAL A 259 -12.64 -4.45 13.06
N THR A 260 -11.88 -4.62 14.15
CA THR A 260 -12.41 -4.82 15.49
C THR A 260 -11.86 -3.75 16.43
N LYS A 261 -12.67 -3.32 17.39
CA LYS A 261 -12.26 -2.42 18.46
C LYS A 261 -11.73 -3.16 19.69
N ASN A 262 -11.53 -4.47 19.58
CA ASN A 262 -11.01 -5.25 20.69
C ASN A 262 -9.58 -4.82 21.04
N LYS A 263 -9.43 -4.08 22.14
CA LYS A 263 -8.16 -3.53 22.62
C LYS A 263 -7.22 -4.57 23.25
N THR A 264 -7.72 -5.80 23.47
CA THR A 264 -6.90 -6.88 24.04
C THR A 264 -6.05 -7.58 22.99
N LEU A 265 -6.27 -7.31 21.71
CA LEU A 265 -5.48 -7.88 20.62
C LEU A 265 -4.12 -7.19 20.53
N PRO A 266 -3.04 -7.94 20.43
CA PRO A 266 -1.69 -7.39 20.29
C PRO A 266 -1.43 -6.79 18.91
N ALA A 267 -2.33 -7.01 17.95
CA ALA A 267 -2.18 -6.56 16.57
C ALA A 267 -2.57 -5.10 16.43
N TRP A 268 -1.61 -4.27 16.04
CA TRP A 268 -1.82 -2.86 15.78
C TRP A 268 -1.91 -2.66 14.27
N THR A 269 -2.96 -2.00 13.81
CA THR A 269 -3.12 -1.63 12.41
C THR A 269 -2.32 -0.37 12.14
N TRP A 270 -1.52 -0.41 11.11
CA TRP A 270 -0.79 0.72 10.56
C TRP A 270 -1.39 1.10 9.21
N GLY A 271 -1.53 2.39 8.98
CA GLY A 271 -2.05 2.95 7.74
C GLY A 271 -1.08 3.91 7.10
N LYS A 272 -1.12 3.97 5.78
CA LYS A 272 -0.35 4.90 4.96
C LYS A 272 -1.19 5.31 3.76
N TYR A 273 -1.09 6.56 3.32
CA TYR A 273 -1.79 7.06 2.14
C TYR A 273 -0.83 7.75 1.18
N TRP A 274 -0.70 7.22 -0.03
CA TRP A 274 0.23 7.66 -1.06
C TRP A 274 1.66 7.86 -0.53
N GLY A 275 2.23 9.04 -0.71
CA GLY A 275 3.59 9.39 -0.33
C GLY A 275 3.82 9.66 1.15
N GLN A 276 2.80 9.52 2.01
CA GLN A 276 2.91 9.74 3.45
C GLN A 276 3.68 8.61 4.14
N GLU A 277 4.14 8.88 5.35
CA GLU A 277 4.73 7.87 6.22
C GLU A 277 3.68 6.97 6.86
N TRP A 278 4.11 5.81 7.37
CA TRP A 278 3.28 4.92 8.13
C TRP A 278 2.86 5.53 9.47
N GLY A 279 1.56 5.47 9.77
CA GLY A 279 0.98 5.88 11.04
C GLY A 279 0.17 4.78 11.69
N ILE A 280 0.09 4.79 13.03
CA ILE A 280 -0.72 3.83 13.79
C ILE A 280 -2.19 4.23 13.70
N GLU A 281 -3.03 3.31 13.26
CA GLU A 281 -4.50 3.43 13.28
C GLU A 281 -5.00 3.11 14.70
N ARG A 282 -5.17 4.14 15.53
CA ARG A 282 -5.52 3.95 16.95
C ARG A 282 -6.95 3.44 17.13
N GLY A 283 -7.08 2.38 17.92
CA GLY A 283 -8.39 1.86 18.38
C GLY A 283 -9.08 0.93 17.37
N GLU A 284 -8.45 0.58 16.27
CA GLU A 284 -9.01 -0.29 15.24
C GLU A 284 -7.96 -1.31 14.79
N ASN A 285 -8.34 -2.59 14.78
CA ASN A 285 -7.47 -3.65 14.28
C ASN A 285 -8.13 -4.28 13.05
N ALA A 286 -7.49 -4.20 11.91
CA ALA A 286 -7.95 -4.87 10.69
C ALA A 286 -7.94 -6.38 10.88
N LEU A 287 -9.00 -7.06 10.42
CA LEU A 287 -9.11 -8.51 10.51
C LEU A 287 -8.31 -9.17 9.39
N LEU A 288 -7.03 -9.36 9.67
CA LEU A 288 -6.09 -10.04 8.82
C LEU A 288 -5.51 -11.27 9.54
N GLY A 289 -5.11 -12.27 8.77
CA GLY A 289 -4.46 -13.46 9.27
C GLY A 289 -3.25 -13.85 8.44
N LEU A 290 -2.37 -14.62 9.05
CA LEU A 290 -1.22 -15.23 8.42
C LEU A 290 -1.10 -16.68 8.88
N ASP A 291 -1.25 -17.60 7.95
CA ASP A 291 -0.88 -18.98 8.22
C ASP A 291 0.61 -19.15 8.04
N VAL A 292 1.23 -19.76 9.02
CA VAL A 292 2.63 -20.12 9.00
C VAL A 292 2.79 -21.64 9.04
N ILE A 293 3.88 -22.13 8.46
CA ILE A 293 4.28 -23.53 8.47
C ILE A 293 5.63 -23.66 9.16
N TYR A 294 5.79 -24.68 9.98
CA TYR A 294 7.06 -24.99 10.66
C TYR A 294 7.26 -26.52 10.70
N TYR A 295 8.52 -26.91 10.94
CA TYR A 295 8.95 -28.30 10.96
C TYR A 295 9.54 -28.61 12.35
N GLU A 296 8.98 -29.65 13.00
CA GLU A 296 9.52 -30.20 14.27
C GLU A 296 10.37 -31.43 14.02
#